data_f596cea0be066acb798f48db048e9f45
#
_entry.id   f596cea0be066acb798f48db048e9f45
#
_cell.length_a   1.000
_cell.length_b   1.000
_cell.length_c   1.000
_cell.angle_alpha   90.00
_cell.angle_beta   90.00
_cell.angle_gamma   90.00
#
_symmetry.space_group_name_H-M   'P 1'
#
loop_
_entity.id
_entity.type
_entity.pdbx_description
1 polymer ?
#
loop_
_entity_poly.entity_id
_entity_poly.type
_entity_poly.pdbx_seq_one_letter_code
_entity_poly.pdbx_strand_id
1 'polypeptide(L)'
;KYGLKTGDVVECHVRPPKVGEKYFPLTSIDHINGRNPSEIRDRIPFEHLTPLFPDEKFNLTGDPKTTNLSTRIVDMFSPIGKGQRALIVAQPKTGKTILMKDIANAIAANHPEAYLMMLLIDERPEEVTDMSRTVNAEVIASTFDEPADRHVKIAGIVLEKAKRMVECGHD
;
A
#
# COMPACT_ATOMS: atom_id res chain seq x y z
N LYS A 1 -2.27 21.99 -14.70
CA LYS A 1 -1.19 21.77 -15.69
C LYS A 1 -0.74 20.30 -15.69
N TYR A 2 -0.66 19.63 -14.53
CA TYR A 2 -0.14 18.27 -14.36
C TYR A 2 -1.22 17.22 -14.05
N GLY A 3 -2.50 17.61 -13.87
CA GLY A 3 -3.59 16.66 -13.56
C GLY A 3 -3.46 15.95 -12.22
N LEU A 4 -2.77 16.57 -11.24
CA LEU A 4 -2.59 16.00 -9.91
C LEU A 4 -3.93 15.77 -9.20
N LYS A 5 -4.05 14.62 -8.54
CA LYS A 5 -5.18 14.23 -7.71
C LYS A 5 -4.71 13.90 -6.29
N THR A 6 -5.65 13.90 -5.36
CA THR A 6 -5.37 13.43 -3.99
C THR A 6 -4.85 11.98 -4.04
N GLY A 7 -3.78 11.71 -3.29
CA GLY A 7 -3.14 10.40 -3.26
C GLY A 7 -1.93 10.25 -4.19
N ASP A 8 -1.70 11.18 -5.14
CA ASP A 8 -0.50 11.15 -5.96
C ASP A 8 0.77 11.36 -5.12
N VAL A 9 1.78 10.54 -5.36
CA VAL A 9 3.14 10.68 -4.83
C VAL A 9 3.95 11.49 -5.82
N VAL A 10 4.50 12.63 -5.38
CA VAL A 10 5.18 13.59 -6.26
C VAL A 10 6.62 13.78 -5.84
N GLU A 11 7.54 13.53 -6.75
CA GLU A 11 8.94 13.94 -6.63
C GLU A 11 9.09 15.32 -7.25
N CYS A 12 9.53 16.29 -6.46
CA CYS A 12 9.49 17.67 -6.88
C CYS A 12 10.57 18.53 -6.21
N HIS A 13 10.88 19.65 -6.85
CA HIS A 13 11.68 20.70 -6.27
C HIS A 13 10.79 21.77 -5.65
N VAL A 14 11.16 22.23 -4.44
CA VAL A 14 10.47 23.29 -3.72
C VAL A 14 11.46 24.41 -3.42
N ARG A 15 10.97 25.66 -3.29
CA ARG A 15 11.77 26.79 -2.82
C ARG A 15 11.37 27.18 -1.38
N PRO A 16 12.25 27.83 -0.63
CA PRO A 16 11.89 28.40 0.66
C PRO A 16 10.71 29.38 0.53
N PRO A 17 9.79 29.42 1.50
CA PRO A 17 8.68 30.38 1.51
C PRO A 17 9.21 31.79 1.70
N LYS A 18 8.63 32.76 0.99
CA LYS A 18 8.87 34.19 1.20
C LYS A 18 8.07 34.67 2.41
N VAL A 19 8.40 35.89 2.90
CA VAL A 19 7.64 36.51 3.98
C VAL A 19 6.15 36.59 3.61
N GLY A 20 5.29 36.00 4.42
CA GLY A 20 3.84 35.91 4.20
C GLY A 20 3.34 34.64 3.52
N GLU A 21 4.20 33.78 3.00
CA GLU A 21 3.83 32.47 2.47
C GLU A 21 3.81 31.41 3.60
N LYS A 22 2.73 30.65 3.70
CA LYS A 22 2.53 29.61 4.73
C LYS A 22 3.17 28.27 4.36
N TYR A 23 3.36 27.99 3.08
CA TYR A 23 3.81 26.69 2.55
C TYR A 23 5.01 26.87 1.62
N PHE A 24 5.78 25.79 1.44
CA PHE A 24 6.85 25.71 0.45
C PHE A 24 6.27 25.67 -0.96
N PRO A 25 6.49 26.68 -1.80
CA PRO A 25 5.98 26.65 -3.17
C PRO A 25 6.74 25.64 -4.04
N LEU A 26 5.98 24.91 -4.83
CA LEU A 26 6.48 23.97 -5.82
C LEU A 26 7.15 24.73 -6.97
N THR A 27 8.36 24.32 -7.36
CA THR A 27 9.10 24.90 -8.47
C THR A 27 8.99 24.03 -9.74
N SER A 28 9.29 22.75 -9.62
CA SER A 28 9.19 21.77 -10.70
C SER A 28 8.77 20.42 -10.16
N ILE A 29 8.17 19.60 -11.03
CA ILE A 29 7.83 18.20 -10.75
C ILE A 29 8.69 17.33 -11.67
N ASP A 30 9.40 16.38 -11.07
CA ASP A 30 10.26 15.46 -11.78
C ASP A 30 9.50 14.16 -12.11
N HIS A 31 8.87 13.55 -11.11
CA HIS A 31 8.04 12.34 -11.29
C HIS A 31 6.73 12.43 -10.51
N ILE A 32 5.72 11.74 -11.02
CA ILE A 32 4.43 11.51 -10.36
C ILE A 32 4.19 10.00 -10.33
N ASN A 33 4.07 9.42 -9.13
CA ASN A 33 3.93 7.97 -8.94
C ASN A 33 5.04 7.16 -9.66
N GLY A 34 6.28 7.70 -9.67
CA GLY A 34 7.43 7.09 -10.34
C GLY A 34 7.43 7.18 -11.87
N ARG A 35 6.46 7.87 -12.49
CA ARG A 35 6.34 8.06 -13.93
C ARG A 35 6.55 9.50 -14.36
N ASN A 36 6.79 9.69 -15.66
CA ASN A 36 6.91 11.03 -16.23
C ASN A 36 5.58 11.80 -16.14
N PRO A 37 5.57 13.09 -15.73
CA PRO A 37 4.36 13.90 -15.64
C PRO A 37 3.51 13.99 -16.92
N SER A 38 4.13 13.84 -18.10
CA SER A 38 3.41 13.83 -19.38
C SER A 38 2.51 12.59 -19.56
N GLU A 39 2.94 11.44 -19.07
CA GLU A 39 2.19 10.17 -19.14
C GLU A 39 0.98 10.17 -18.19
N ILE A 40 1.16 10.78 -17.02
CA ILE A 40 0.13 10.83 -15.98
C ILE A 40 -1.06 11.71 -16.38
N ARG A 41 -0.84 12.69 -17.24
CA ARG A 41 -1.88 13.64 -17.61
C ARG A 41 -3.08 12.99 -18.30
N ASP A 42 -2.84 11.93 -19.07
CA ASP A 42 -3.83 11.27 -19.89
C ASP A 42 -4.28 9.91 -19.28
N ARG A 43 -3.97 9.67 -18.00
CA ARG A 43 -4.35 8.44 -17.28
C ARG A 43 -5.87 8.29 -17.17
N ILE A 44 -6.35 7.06 -17.28
CA ILE A 44 -7.75 6.72 -17.08
C ILE A 44 -8.06 6.74 -15.57
N PRO A 45 -9.09 7.49 -15.11
CA PRO A 45 -9.50 7.48 -13.72
C PRO A 45 -9.89 6.07 -13.23
N PHE A 46 -9.60 5.78 -11.95
CA PHE A 46 -9.87 4.47 -11.35
C PHE A 46 -11.33 4.04 -11.52
N GLU A 47 -12.27 4.97 -11.41
CA GLU A 47 -13.69 4.73 -11.52
C GLU A 47 -14.13 4.26 -12.93
N HIS A 48 -13.28 4.47 -13.93
CA HIS A 48 -13.53 4.05 -15.32
C HIS A 48 -12.79 2.77 -15.70
N LEU A 49 -11.98 2.21 -14.80
CA LEU A 49 -11.30 0.95 -15.03
C LEU A 49 -12.30 -0.22 -14.90
N THR A 50 -12.20 -1.17 -15.81
CA THR A 50 -13.02 -2.38 -15.76
C THR A 50 -12.42 -3.37 -14.78
N PRO A 51 -13.14 -3.79 -13.72
CA PRO A 51 -12.65 -4.82 -12.82
C PRO A 51 -12.56 -6.17 -13.54
N LEU A 52 -11.42 -6.83 -13.40
CA LEU A 52 -11.20 -8.17 -13.93
C LEU A 52 -11.32 -9.20 -12.81
N PHE A 53 -11.71 -10.43 -13.19
CA PHE A 53 -11.69 -11.55 -12.25
C PHE A 53 -10.22 -11.94 -11.97
N PRO A 54 -9.83 -12.23 -10.69
CA PRO A 54 -8.47 -12.62 -10.36
C PRO A 54 -8.17 -14.01 -10.90
N ASP A 55 -7.43 -14.09 -12.00
CA ASP A 55 -7.01 -15.31 -12.70
C ASP A 55 -5.55 -15.66 -12.44
N GLU A 56 -4.75 -14.72 -12.00
CA GLU A 56 -3.34 -14.89 -11.63
C GLU A 56 -3.16 -14.99 -10.11
N LYS A 57 -2.52 -16.08 -9.66
CA LYS A 57 -2.30 -16.37 -8.24
C LYS A 57 -0.97 -15.79 -7.76
N PHE A 58 -0.95 -15.22 -6.55
CA PHE A 58 0.28 -14.96 -5.82
C PHE A 58 0.89 -16.27 -5.31
N ASN A 59 2.13 -16.53 -5.65
CA ASN A 59 2.89 -17.66 -5.14
C ASN A 59 3.46 -17.30 -3.75
N LEU A 60 3.05 -18.03 -2.71
CA LEU A 60 3.52 -17.80 -1.35
C LEU A 60 4.66 -18.74 -0.93
N THR A 61 5.06 -19.69 -1.79
CA THR A 61 5.98 -20.79 -1.43
C THR A 61 7.24 -20.87 -2.30
N GLY A 62 7.56 -19.82 -3.05
CA GLY A 62 8.71 -19.80 -3.96
C GLY A 62 10.06 -19.64 -3.26
N ASP A 63 10.16 -18.74 -2.30
CA ASP A 63 11.40 -18.47 -1.56
C ASP A 63 11.51 -19.33 -0.28
N PRO A 64 12.58 -20.13 -0.12
CA PRO A 64 12.81 -20.95 1.08
C PRO A 64 12.86 -20.16 2.40
N LYS A 65 13.24 -18.88 2.38
CA LYS A 65 13.33 -18.04 3.58
C LYS A 65 11.98 -17.59 4.11
N THR A 66 11.01 -17.40 3.23
CA THR A 66 9.66 -16.93 3.57
C THR A 66 8.62 -18.06 3.58
N THR A 67 8.98 -19.22 3.05
CA THR A 67 8.11 -20.41 3.03
C THR A 67 8.10 -21.09 4.41
N ASN A 68 6.94 -21.11 5.02
CA ASN A 68 6.68 -21.84 6.28
C ASN A 68 5.39 -22.67 6.18
N LEU A 69 5.02 -23.35 7.27
CA LEU A 69 3.81 -24.18 7.26
C LEU A 69 2.55 -23.35 7.03
N SER A 70 2.47 -22.15 7.60
CA SER A 70 1.31 -21.25 7.47
C SER A 70 1.14 -20.79 6.02
N THR A 71 2.22 -20.31 5.37
CA THR A 71 2.18 -19.86 3.96
C THR A 71 1.85 -21.02 3.01
N ARG A 72 2.33 -22.23 3.29
CA ARG A 72 2.00 -23.43 2.50
C ARG A 72 0.52 -23.81 2.62
N ILE A 73 -0.05 -23.73 3.83
CA ILE A 73 -1.47 -24.03 4.06
C ILE A 73 -2.33 -22.99 3.34
N VAL A 74 -2.02 -21.70 3.44
CA VAL A 74 -2.74 -20.65 2.73
C VAL A 74 -2.64 -20.85 1.22
N ASP A 75 -1.44 -21.10 0.69
CA ASP A 75 -1.21 -21.29 -0.74
C ASP A 75 -1.98 -22.47 -1.32
N MET A 76 -2.18 -23.53 -0.53
CA MET A 76 -2.85 -24.76 -0.95
C MET A 76 -4.37 -24.70 -0.80
N PHE A 77 -4.89 -24.16 0.32
CA PHE A 77 -6.30 -24.25 0.67
C PHE A 77 -7.07 -22.93 0.48
N SER A 78 -6.38 -21.80 0.49
CA SER A 78 -6.95 -20.47 0.34
C SER A 78 -6.06 -19.58 -0.52
N PRO A 79 -5.81 -19.97 -1.79
CA PRO A 79 -4.92 -19.23 -2.67
C PRO A 79 -5.39 -17.77 -2.83
N ILE A 80 -4.44 -16.85 -2.90
CA ILE A 80 -4.70 -15.42 -3.04
C ILE A 80 -4.35 -15.02 -4.48
N GLY A 81 -5.32 -14.50 -5.21
CA GLY A 81 -5.13 -13.99 -6.58
C GLY A 81 -4.87 -12.49 -6.62
N LYS A 82 -4.21 -12.02 -7.67
CA LYS A 82 -4.01 -10.59 -7.92
C LYS A 82 -5.38 -9.92 -8.11
N GLY A 83 -5.64 -8.86 -7.33
CA GLY A 83 -6.93 -8.17 -7.31
C GLY A 83 -8.02 -8.84 -6.45
N GLN A 84 -7.73 -9.98 -5.80
CA GLN A 84 -8.68 -10.66 -4.93
C GLN A 84 -8.87 -9.92 -3.60
N ARG A 85 -10.12 -9.90 -3.10
CA ARG A 85 -10.44 -9.48 -1.73
C ARG A 85 -10.45 -10.71 -0.82
N ALA A 86 -9.66 -10.67 0.24
CA ALA A 86 -9.59 -11.72 1.24
C ALA A 86 -9.85 -11.14 2.64
N LEU A 87 -10.32 -11.97 3.55
CA LEU A 87 -10.57 -11.60 4.94
C LEU A 87 -9.96 -12.65 5.88
N ILE A 88 -9.13 -12.18 6.82
CA ILE A 88 -8.59 -13.01 7.90
C ILE A 88 -9.35 -12.67 9.18
N VAL A 89 -10.10 -13.64 9.69
CA VAL A 89 -10.86 -13.52 10.94
C VAL A 89 -10.26 -14.43 11.99
N ALA A 90 -9.87 -13.86 13.12
CA ALA A 90 -9.29 -14.60 14.22
C ALA A 90 -9.56 -13.91 15.55
N GLN A 91 -9.62 -14.68 16.63
CA GLN A 91 -9.68 -14.15 17.98
C GLN A 91 -8.40 -13.36 18.32
N PRO A 92 -8.44 -12.44 19.29
CA PRO A 92 -7.23 -11.78 19.77
C PRO A 92 -6.16 -12.79 20.23
N LYS A 93 -4.89 -12.49 19.94
CA LYS A 93 -3.71 -13.30 20.34
C LYS A 93 -3.62 -14.70 19.72
N THR A 94 -4.29 -14.96 18.60
CA THR A 94 -4.22 -16.26 17.88
C THR A 94 -3.21 -16.29 16.74
N GLY A 95 -2.41 -15.24 16.56
CA GLY A 95 -1.38 -15.19 15.53
C GLY A 95 -1.80 -14.51 14.21
N LYS A 96 -2.94 -13.79 14.18
CA LYS A 96 -3.39 -13.04 12.98
C LYS A 96 -2.30 -12.15 12.39
N THR A 97 -1.65 -11.34 13.22
CA THR A 97 -0.59 -10.42 12.80
C THR A 97 0.63 -11.16 12.25
N ILE A 98 0.99 -12.30 12.85
CA ILE A 98 2.10 -13.14 12.37
C ILE A 98 1.77 -13.71 11.00
N LEU A 99 0.56 -14.23 10.80
CA LEU A 99 0.11 -14.75 9.51
C LEU A 99 0.12 -13.66 8.42
N MET A 100 -0.33 -12.44 8.76
CA MET A 100 -0.29 -11.30 7.83
C MET A 100 1.15 -10.95 7.42
N LYS A 101 2.09 -10.94 8.37
CA LYS A 101 3.52 -10.73 8.08
C LYS A 101 4.09 -11.81 7.17
N ASP A 102 3.79 -13.06 7.46
CA ASP A 102 4.25 -14.19 6.66
C ASP A 102 3.77 -14.10 5.21
N ILE A 103 2.49 -13.79 5.02
CA ILE A 103 1.91 -13.60 3.68
C ILE A 103 2.56 -12.39 2.97
N ALA A 104 2.66 -11.25 3.65
CA ALA A 104 3.25 -10.05 3.06
C ALA A 104 4.70 -10.25 2.66
N ASN A 105 5.51 -10.87 3.51
CA ASN A 105 6.91 -11.18 3.21
C ASN A 105 7.06 -12.22 2.09
N ALA A 106 6.17 -13.21 2.03
CA ALA A 106 6.16 -14.17 0.94
C ALA A 106 5.81 -13.50 -0.40
N ILE A 107 4.85 -12.60 -0.43
CA ILE A 107 4.52 -11.82 -1.64
C ILE A 107 5.70 -10.93 -2.02
N ALA A 108 6.29 -10.18 -1.07
CA ALA A 108 7.42 -9.31 -1.34
C ALA A 108 8.65 -10.05 -1.92
N ALA A 109 8.87 -11.30 -1.48
CA ALA A 109 9.99 -12.12 -1.94
C ALA A 109 9.75 -12.75 -3.32
N ASN A 110 8.52 -13.23 -3.57
CA ASN A 110 8.20 -13.96 -4.79
C ASN A 110 7.65 -13.07 -5.92
N HIS A 111 7.14 -11.89 -5.58
CA HIS A 111 6.51 -10.93 -6.50
C HIS A 111 7.07 -9.52 -6.26
N PRO A 112 8.32 -9.25 -6.63
CA PRO A 112 8.95 -7.93 -6.46
C PRO A 112 8.29 -6.83 -7.30
N GLU A 113 7.48 -7.19 -8.28
CA GLU A 113 6.66 -6.28 -9.08
C GLU A 113 5.48 -5.69 -8.30
N ALA A 114 5.00 -6.40 -7.26
CA ALA A 114 3.84 -5.98 -6.47
C ALA A 114 4.22 -4.89 -5.46
N TYR A 115 3.47 -3.79 -5.47
CA TYR A 115 3.64 -2.72 -4.49
C TYR A 115 2.80 -2.99 -3.24
N LEU A 116 3.47 -3.31 -2.14
CA LEU A 116 2.81 -3.67 -0.90
C LEU A 116 2.59 -2.46 0.01
N MET A 117 1.34 -2.23 0.41
CA MET A 117 0.96 -1.27 1.43
C MET A 117 0.26 -1.97 2.60
N MET A 118 0.68 -1.66 3.82
CA MET A 118 0.02 -2.11 5.05
C MET A 118 -0.59 -0.92 5.77
N LEU A 119 -1.90 -0.93 5.91
CA LEU A 119 -2.63 0.05 6.70
C LEU A 119 -3.01 -0.59 8.04
N LEU A 120 -2.46 -0.06 9.13
CA LEU A 120 -2.72 -0.49 10.50
C LEU A 120 -3.60 0.55 11.21
N ILE A 121 -4.81 0.16 11.58
CA ILE A 121 -5.76 1.01 12.28
C ILE A 121 -6.04 0.41 13.66
N ASP A 122 -6.03 1.25 14.70
CA ASP A 122 -6.29 0.87 16.09
C ASP A 122 -5.28 -0.18 16.62
N GLU A 123 -4.08 -0.18 16.08
CA GLU A 123 -2.99 -1.06 16.51
C GLU A 123 -2.07 -0.34 17.52
N ARG A 124 -1.32 -1.13 18.29
CA ARG A 124 -0.38 -0.58 19.27
C ARG A 124 0.88 -0.05 18.63
N PRO A 125 1.50 1.04 19.14
CA PRO A 125 2.73 1.61 18.59
C PRO A 125 3.89 0.61 18.45
N GLU A 126 4.02 -0.32 19.41
CA GLU A 126 5.03 -1.38 19.36
C GLU A 126 4.79 -2.37 18.22
N GLU A 127 3.51 -2.70 17.91
CA GLU A 127 3.15 -3.59 16.80
C GLU A 127 3.40 -2.90 15.45
N VAL A 128 3.10 -1.60 15.35
CA VAL A 128 3.41 -0.79 14.17
C VAL A 128 4.91 -0.75 13.91
N THR A 129 5.71 -0.51 14.96
CA THR A 129 7.17 -0.46 14.87
C THR A 129 7.74 -1.82 14.44
N ASP A 130 7.25 -2.91 15.02
CA ASP A 130 7.65 -4.25 14.66
C ASP A 130 7.29 -4.57 13.21
N MET A 131 6.09 -4.22 12.77
CA MET A 131 5.64 -4.40 11.38
C MET A 131 6.53 -3.65 10.40
N SER A 132 6.83 -2.37 10.67
CA SER A 132 7.66 -1.55 9.78
C SER A 132 9.10 -2.03 9.64
N ARG A 133 9.61 -2.78 10.63
CA ARG A 133 10.96 -3.36 10.61
C ARG A 133 11.02 -4.77 9.98
N THR A 134 9.93 -5.50 10.06
CA THR A 134 9.91 -6.94 9.72
C THR A 134 9.23 -7.24 8.38
N VAL A 135 8.49 -6.29 7.82
CA VAL A 135 7.78 -6.46 6.54
C VAL A 135 8.38 -5.53 5.49
N ASN A 136 8.66 -6.08 4.32
CA ASN A 136 9.09 -5.28 3.17
C ASN A 136 7.87 -4.69 2.44
N ALA A 137 7.25 -3.69 3.07
CA ALA A 137 6.08 -2.98 2.56
C ALA A 137 6.08 -1.55 3.07
N GLU A 138 5.31 -0.68 2.42
CA GLU A 138 4.99 0.64 2.98
C GLU A 138 4.00 0.47 4.12
N VAL A 139 4.41 0.79 5.35
CA VAL A 139 3.55 0.70 6.54
C VAL A 139 3.01 2.07 6.90
N ILE A 140 1.70 2.20 6.92
CA ILE A 140 0.97 3.41 7.29
C ILE A 140 0.09 3.04 8.49
N ALA A 141 0.14 3.85 9.55
CA ALA A 141 -0.56 3.51 10.78
C ALA A 141 -1.33 4.68 11.37
N SER A 142 -2.41 4.35 12.07
CA SER A 142 -3.09 5.20 13.03
C SER A 142 -3.30 4.38 14.28
N THR A 143 -2.59 4.75 15.35
CA THR A 143 -2.52 4.01 16.60
C THR A 143 -3.77 4.20 17.45
N PHE A 144 -3.99 3.32 18.43
CA PHE A 144 -5.21 3.28 19.25
C PHE A 144 -5.44 4.55 20.10
N ASP A 145 -4.41 5.35 20.35
CA ASP A 145 -4.47 6.60 21.10
C ASP A 145 -4.92 7.81 20.24
N GLU A 146 -5.08 7.60 18.92
CA GLU A 146 -5.55 8.64 18.02
C GLU A 146 -7.08 8.71 17.95
N PRO A 147 -7.67 9.90 17.69
CA PRO A 147 -9.11 10.05 17.56
C PRO A 147 -9.65 9.35 16.31
N ALA A 148 -10.91 8.88 16.36
CA ALA A 148 -11.57 8.16 15.28
C ALA A 148 -11.55 8.90 13.92
N ASP A 149 -11.71 10.22 13.94
CA ASP A 149 -11.65 11.05 12.72
C ASP A 149 -10.30 10.94 12.01
N ARG A 150 -9.22 10.73 12.77
CA ARG A 150 -7.89 10.53 12.19
C ARG A 150 -7.78 9.16 11.52
N HIS A 151 -8.35 8.12 12.10
CA HIS A 151 -8.43 6.79 11.48
C HIS A 151 -9.12 6.86 10.12
N VAL A 152 -10.27 7.53 10.05
CA VAL A 152 -11.03 7.71 8.80
C VAL A 152 -10.22 8.51 7.77
N LYS A 153 -9.58 9.59 8.20
CA LYS A 153 -8.77 10.43 7.31
C LYS A 153 -7.59 9.68 6.72
N ILE A 154 -6.86 8.92 7.55
CA ILE A 154 -5.69 8.14 7.10
C ILE A 154 -6.15 7.04 6.15
N ALA A 155 -7.22 6.30 6.48
CA ALA A 155 -7.78 5.28 5.59
C ALA A 155 -8.20 5.86 4.24
N GLY A 156 -8.82 7.03 4.23
CA GLY A 156 -9.18 7.75 3.00
C GLY A 156 -7.96 8.13 2.15
N ILE A 157 -6.90 8.63 2.76
CA ILE A 157 -5.66 9.00 2.06
C ILE A 157 -5.00 7.75 1.43
N VAL A 158 -4.92 6.65 2.19
CA VAL A 158 -4.33 5.40 1.70
C VAL A 158 -5.15 4.83 0.55
N LEU A 159 -6.48 4.86 0.64
CA LEU A 159 -7.36 4.43 -0.45
C LEU A 159 -7.13 5.26 -1.72
N GLU A 160 -7.06 6.58 -1.60
CA GLU A 160 -6.79 7.45 -2.75
C GLU A 160 -5.39 7.20 -3.34
N LYS A 161 -4.39 6.97 -2.48
CA LYS A 161 -3.04 6.58 -2.94
C LYS A 161 -3.08 5.26 -3.71
N ALA A 162 -3.74 4.23 -3.19
CA ALA A 162 -3.87 2.94 -3.86
C ALA A 162 -4.54 3.08 -5.25
N LYS A 163 -5.63 3.85 -5.35
CA LYS A 163 -6.26 4.16 -6.64
C LYS A 163 -5.30 4.82 -7.63
N ARG A 164 -4.49 5.79 -7.16
CA ARG A 164 -3.50 6.47 -8.03
C ARG A 164 -2.41 5.53 -8.51
N MET A 165 -1.97 4.60 -7.67
CA MET A 165 -0.98 3.59 -8.05
C MET A 165 -1.54 2.67 -9.14
N VAL A 166 -2.77 2.17 -8.98
CA VAL A 166 -3.45 1.35 -10.00
C VAL A 166 -3.65 2.11 -11.32
N GLU A 167 -4.03 3.40 -11.29
CA GLU A 167 -4.14 4.25 -12.50
C GLU A 167 -2.80 4.37 -13.25
N CYS A 168 -1.68 4.16 -12.57
CA CYS A 168 -0.33 4.20 -13.13
C CYS A 168 0.18 2.81 -13.54
N GLY A 169 -0.65 1.74 -13.41
CA GLY A 169 -0.29 0.38 -13.76
C GLY A 169 0.70 -0.27 -12.78
N HIS A 170 0.63 0.09 -11.52
CA HIS A 170 1.27 -0.65 -10.43
C HIS A 170 0.29 -1.71 -9.89
N ASP A 171 0.79 -2.90 -9.67
CA ASP A 171 0.07 -4.02 -9.06
C ASP A 171 0.29 -4.05 -7.55
#